data_0597c5bdc0f6701567c185def44c710e
#
_entry.id   0597c5bdc0f6701567c185def44c710e
#
_cell.length_a   1.000
_cell.length_b   1.000
_cell.length_c   1.000
_cell.angle_alpha   90.00
_cell.angle_beta   90.00
_cell.angle_gamma   90.00
#
_symmetry.space_group_name_H-M   'P 1'
#
loop_
_entity.id
_entity.type
_entity.pdbx_description
1 polymer ?
#
loop_
_entity_poly.entity_id
_entity_poly.type
_entity_poly.pdbx_seq_one_letter_code
_entity_poly.pdbx_strand_id
1 'polypeptide(L)'
;WACVREKGLGTRLPWDENWVIESLSDSTIYMAFYTVAHYLKELDADQLTESLFDAIFGEGNTKLAADESGVAQADVLKWRNEFNYWYPYDLRISGKDLIQNHLAFSLFNHTAMFEKNKWPKGFAVNGWVLVNGEKMSKSRGTGIKTDTFAKHCDPEMLRYYFAAKLNDKVEDIDLNLEDFTQRIN
;
A
#
# COMPACT_ATOMS: atom_id res chain seq x y z
N TRP A 1 17.43 -2.88 -4.92
CA TRP A 1 16.85 -3.66 -3.84
C TRP A 1 16.69 -5.13 -4.24
N ALA A 2 17.00 -6.07 -3.36
CA ALA A 2 16.90 -7.50 -3.67
C ALA A 2 15.43 -7.97 -3.62
N CYS A 3 15.01 -8.73 -4.64
CA CYS A 3 13.65 -9.30 -4.70
C CYS A 3 13.51 -10.59 -3.89
N VAL A 4 14.63 -11.22 -3.53
CA VAL A 4 14.67 -12.46 -2.73
C VAL A 4 15.72 -12.35 -1.63
N ARG A 5 15.53 -13.12 -0.56
CA ARG A 5 16.41 -13.19 0.60
C ARG A 5 16.69 -14.64 0.99
N GLU A 6 17.86 -14.91 1.55
CA GLU A 6 18.20 -16.24 2.10
C GLU A 6 17.44 -16.54 3.40
N LYS A 7 17.10 -15.49 4.16
CA LYS A 7 16.48 -15.62 5.49
C LYS A 7 15.39 -14.54 5.66
N GLY A 8 14.36 -14.87 6.40
CA GLY A 8 13.28 -13.96 6.76
C GLY A 8 11.93 -14.65 6.80
N LEU A 9 10.90 -13.87 7.14
CA LEU A 9 9.51 -14.26 6.99
C LEU A 9 9.07 -13.90 5.58
N GLY A 10 8.24 -14.74 4.98
CA GLY A 10 7.69 -14.53 3.65
C GLY A 10 7.44 -15.84 2.91
N THR A 11 6.97 -15.71 1.69
CA THR A 11 6.69 -16.84 0.79
C THR A 11 8.00 -17.35 0.19
N ARG A 12 8.21 -18.67 0.19
CA ARG A 12 9.36 -19.27 -0.49
C ARG A 12 9.17 -19.24 -1.98
N LEU A 13 10.29 -19.12 -2.73
CA LEU A 13 10.24 -19.23 -4.17
C LEU A 13 9.76 -20.63 -4.59
N PRO A 14 8.78 -20.76 -5.50
CA PRO A 14 8.25 -22.06 -5.91
C PRO A 14 9.26 -22.98 -6.58
N TRP A 15 10.29 -22.42 -7.19
CA TRP A 15 11.34 -23.18 -7.93
C TRP A 15 12.68 -23.28 -7.19
N ASP A 16 12.85 -22.60 -6.04
CA ASP A 16 14.02 -22.70 -5.18
C ASP A 16 13.69 -22.31 -3.74
N GLU A 17 13.36 -23.31 -2.93
CA GLU A 17 12.93 -23.14 -1.53
C GLU A 17 14.01 -22.59 -0.59
N ASN A 18 15.27 -22.49 -1.03
CA ASN A 18 16.32 -21.85 -0.24
C ASN A 18 16.14 -20.33 -0.15
N TRP A 19 15.32 -19.77 -1.04
CA TRP A 19 15.06 -18.36 -1.11
C TRP A 19 13.64 -18.00 -0.68
N VAL A 20 13.53 -16.88 0.02
CA VAL A 20 12.26 -16.27 0.42
C VAL A 20 12.03 -15.02 -0.43
N ILE A 21 10.83 -14.85 -0.95
CA ILE A 21 10.42 -13.63 -1.65
C ILE A 21 10.52 -12.46 -0.66
N GLU A 22 11.06 -11.32 -1.10
CA GLU A 22 11.08 -10.11 -0.27
C GLU A 22 9.66 -9.75 0.17
N SER A 23 9.46 -9.63 1.46
CA SER A 23 8.12 -9.39 2.05
C SER A 23 7.44 -8.11 1.55
N LEU A 24 8.22 -7.10 1.14
CA LEU A 24 7.67 -5.92 0.48
C LEU A 24 7.07 -6.25 -0.89
N SER A 25 7.60 -7.27 -1.60
CA SER A 25 7.04 -7.73 -2.87
C SER A 25 5.67 -8.37 -2.68
N ASP A 26 5.49 -9.19 -1.66
CA ASP A 26 4.20 -9.84 -1.34
C ASP A 26 3.10 -8.80 -1.07
N SER A 27 3.46 -7.63 -0.58
CA SER A 27 2.50 -6.60 -0.15
C SER A 27 2.19 -5.53 -1.20
N THR A 28 2.59 -5.70 -2.45
CA THR A 28 2.53 -4.61 -3.46
C THR A 28 1.26 -4.55 -4.28
N ILE A 29 0.38 -5.56 -4.17
CA ILE A 29 -0.91 -5.64 -4.88
C ILE A 29 -2.11 -5.65 -3.92
N TYR A 30 -1.90 -5.50 -2.62
CA TYR A 30 -2.97 -5.57 -1.61
C TYR A 30 -4.07 -4.52 -1.86
N MET A 31 -3.76 -3.41 -2.50
CA MET A 31 -4.74 -2.38 -2.85
C MET A 31 -5.80 -2.91 -3.84
N ALA A 32 -5.47 -3.86 -4.70
CA ALA A 32 -6.45 -4.56 -5.53
C ALA A 32 -7.38 -5.41 -4.66
N PHE A 33 -6.80 -6.22 -3.76
CA PHE A 33 -7.56 -7.07 -2.84
C PHE A 33 -8.50 -6.26 -1.94
N TYR A 34 -8.08 -5.09 -1.46
CA TYR A 34 -8.90 -4.24 -0.58
C TYR A 34 -10.21 -3.78 -1.20
N THR A 35 -10.29 -3.70 -2.53
CA THR A 35 -11.55 -3.33 -3.21
C THR A 35 -12.68 -4.31 -2.91
N VAL A 36 -12.36 -5.58 -2.66
CA VAL A 36 -13.33 -6.67 -2.46
C VAL A 36 -13.14 -7.45 -1.16
N ALA A 37 -12.14 -7.09 -0.35
CA ALA A 37 -11.79 -7.81 0.89
C ALA A 37 -12.99 -7.96 1.85
N HIS A 38 -13.87 -6.98 1.90
CA HIS A 38 -15.05 -7.00 2.76
C HIS A 38 -16.08 -8.06 2.36
N TYR A 39 -16.06 -8.52 1.12
CA TYR A 39 -16.85 -9.67 0.68
C TYR A 39 -16.11 -10.98 0.93
N LEU A 40 -14.82 -11.03 0.56
CA LEU A 40 -14.05 -12.28 0.59
C LEU A 40 -13.78 -12.78 2.03
N LYS A 41 -13.72 -11.89 3.02
CA LYS A 41 -13.54 -12.27 4.43
C LYS A 41 -14.73 -13.04 5.03
N GLU A 42 -15.90 -13.02 4.38
CA GLU A 42 -17.09 -13.75 4.82
C GLU A 42 -17.14 -15.17 4.22
N LEU A 43 -16.17 -15.54 3.35
CA LEU A 43 -16.07 -16.85 2.73
C LEU A 43 -15.17 -17.77 3.55
N ASP A 44 -15.47 -19.07 3.45
CA ASP A 44 -14.57 -20.12 3.95
C ASP A 44 -13.34 -20.25 3.02
N ALA A 45 -12.23 -20.76 3.56
CA ALA A 45 -10.96 -20.82 2.83
C ALA A 45 -11.03 -21.69 1.55
N ASP A 46 -11.84 -22.72 1.53
CA ASP A 46 -12.05 -23.61 0.40
C ASP A 46 -12.88 -22.98 -0.73
N GLN A 47 -13.60 -21.90 -0.45
CA GLN A 47 -14.32 -21.09 -1.45
C GLN A 47 -13.39 -20.11 -2.18
N LEU A 48 -12.21 -19.82 -1.64
CA LEU A 48 -11.24 -18.92 -2.22
C LEU A 48 -10.41 -19.61 -3.30
N THR A 49 -11.07 -19.96 -4.40
CA THR A 49 -10.47 -20.70 -5.53
C THR A 49 -9.70 -19.78 -6.47
N GLU A 50 -8.76 -20.34 -7.24
CA GLU A 50 -8.02 -19.60 -8.28
C GLU A 50 -8.99 -19.00 -9.31
N SER A 51 -9.99 -19.78 -9.75
CA SER A 51 -11.02 -19.33 -10.69
C SER A 51 -11.83 -18.14 -10.16
N LEU A 52 -12.07 -18.07 -8.84
CA LEU A 52 -12.74 -16.93 -8.21
C LEU A 52 -11.90 -15.68 -8.31
N PHE A 53 -10.60 -15.77 -8.00
CA PHE A 53 -9.69 -14.63 -8.12
C PHE A 53 -9.51 -14.17 -9.57
N ASP A 54 -9.36 -15.10 -10.51
CA ASP A 54 -9.30 -14.80 -11.95
C ASP A 54 -10.58 -14.12 -12.44
N ALA A 55 -11.74 -14.57 -11.94
CA ALA A 55 -13.01 -13.95 -12.29
C ALA A 55 -13.19 -12.54 -11.72
N ILE A 56 -12.68 -12.25 -10.54
CA ILE A 56 -12.80 -10.94 -9.90
C ILE A 56 -11.80 -9.94 -10.48
N PHE A 57 -10.52 -10.33 -10.56
CA PHE A 57 -9.42 -9.42 -10.87
C PHE A 57 -8.98 -9.42 -12.34
N GLY A 58 -9.42 -10.40 -13.11
CA GLY A 58 -9.08 -10.61 -14.52
C GLY A 58 -10.29 -10.81 -15.42
N GLU A 59 -10.05 -11.55 -16.50
CA GLU A 59 -11.06 -11.92 -17.49
C GLU A 59 -11.60 -13.36 -17.30
N GLY A 60 -11.43 -13.93 -16.10
CA GLY A 60 -11.86 -15.27 -15.77
C GLY A 60 -13.37 -15.50 -15.95
N ASN A 61 -13.75 -16.76 -16.16
CA ASN A 61 -15.14 -17.15 -16.37
C ASN A 61 -15.92 -17.11 -15.05
N THR A 62 -16.88 -16.21 -14.92
CA THR A 62 -17.67 -16.03 -13.70
C THR A 62 -18.58 -17.20 -13.37
N LYS A 63 -19.00 -18.00 -14.37
CA LYS A 63 -19.79 -19.21 -14.13
C LYS A 63 -18.90 -20.32 -13.56
N LEU A 64 -17.72 -20.54 -14.13
CA LEU A 64 -16.75 -21.51 -13.59
C LEU A 64 -16.37 -21.14 -12.15
N ALA A 65 -16.10 -19.86 -11.90
CA ALA A 65 -15.79 -19.36 -10.56
C ALA A 65 -16.93 -19.65 -9.55
N ALA A 66 -18.18 -19.44 -9.98
CA ALA A 66 -19.35 -19.72 -9.15
C ALA A 66 -19.50 -21.24 -8.88
N ASP A 67 -19.32 -22.05 -9.91
CA ASP A 67 -19.44 -23.51 -9.80
C ASP A 67 -18.37 -24.12 -8.87
N GLU A 68 -17.13 -23.60 -8.91
CA GLU A 68 -16.01 -24.11 -8.10
C GLU A 68 -15.97 -23.54 -6.67
N SER A 69 -16.33 -22.28 -6.48
CA SER A 69 -16.31 -21.63 -5.15
C SER A 69 -17.61 -21.82 -4.36
N GLY A 70 -18.70 -22.21 -5.02
CA GLY A 70 -20.03 -22.22 -4.42
C GLY A 70 -20.63 -20.82 -4.19
N VAL A 71 -19.99 -19.76 -4.68
CA VAL A 71 -20.48 -18.38 -4.62
C VAL A 71 -21.47 -18.15 -5.77
N ALA A 72 -22.55 -17.43 -5.52
CA ALA A 72 -23.49 -17.10 -6.58
C ALA A 72 -22.83 -16.27 -7.69
N GLN A 73 -23.04 -16.62 -8.95
CA GLN A 73 -22.46 -15.92 -10.10
C GLN A 73 -22.77 -14.41 -10.09
N ALA A 74 -23.94 -14.01 -9.58
CA ALA A 74 -24.31 -12.61 -9.44
C ALA A 74 -23.38 -11.84 -8.47
N ASP A 75 -22.94 -12.52 -7.40
CA ASP A 75 -22.00 -11.92 -6.43
C ASP A 75 -20.60 -11.83 -7.03
N VAL A 76 -20.13 -12.85 -7.76
CA VAL A 76 -18.85 -12.77 -8.48
C VAL A 76 -18.84 -11.60 -9.46
N LEU A 77 -19.91 -11.42 -10.22
CA LEU A 77 -20.07 -10.27 -11.13
C LEU A 77 -20.09 -8.93 -10.39
N LYS A 78 -20.77 -8.85 -9.24
CA LYS A 78 -20.80 -7.67 -8.38
C LYS A 78 -19.39 -7.30 -7.89
N TRP A 79 -18.62 -8.28 -7.42
CA TRP A 79 -17.26 -8.07 -6.92
C TRP A 79 -16.29 -7.66 -8.03
N ARG A 80 -16.41 -8.28 -9.22
CA ARG A 80 -15.67 -7.81 -10.41
C ARG A 80 -15.98 -6.36 -10.74
N ASN A 81 -17.25 -5.96 -10.69
CA ASN A 81 -17.66 -4.57 -10.97
C ASN A 81 -17.12 -3.62 -9.90
N GLU A 82 -17.08 -4.04 -8.63
CA GLU A 82 -16.48 -3.27 -7.53
C GLU A 82 -14.98 -3.05 -7.78
N PHE A 83 -14.23 -4.12 -8.08
CA PHE A 83 -12.83 -4.01 -8.45
C PHE A 83 -12.64 -3.09 -9.66
N ASN A 84 -13.42 -3.25 -10.71
CA ASN A 84 -13.32 -2.44 -11.92
C ASN A 84 -13.67 -0.97 -11.71
N TYR A 85 -14.49 -0.66 -10.72
CA TYR A 85 -14.81 0.72 -10.35
C TYR A 85 -13.61 1.41 -9.68
N TRP A 86 -12.92 0.72 -8.77
CA TRP A 86 -11.80 1.29 -8.01
C TRP A 86 -10.46 1.21 -8.74
N TYR A 87 -10.30 0.29 -9.70
CA TYR A 87 -9.06 0.04 -10.41
C TYR A 87 -9.10 0.50 -11.88
N PRO A 88 -8.03 1.11 -12.38
CA PRO A 88 -6.74 1.38 -11.70
C PRO A 88 -6.86 2.47 -10.64
N TYR A 89 -6.06 2.40 -9.60
CA TYR A 89 -5.98 3.52 -8.66
C TYR A 89 -5.30 4.73 -9.31
N ASP A 90 -5.80 5.94 -9.00
CA ASP A 90 -5.36 7.17 -9.65
C ASP A 90 -4.03 7.67 -9.09
N LEU A 91 -3.86 7.60 -7.76
CA LEU A 91 -2.69 8.12 -7.08
C LEU A 91 -2.36 7.30 -5.83
N ARG A 92 -1.09 6.92 -5.70
CA ARG A 92 -0.52 6.42 -4.46
C ARG A 92 0.48 7.43 -3.91
N ILE A 93 0.26 7.87 -2.69
CA ILE A 93 1.18 8.75 -1.98
C ILE A 93 2.10 7.89 -1.10
N SER A 94 3.42 8.16 -1.14
CA SER A 94 4.41 7.37 -0.43
C SER A 94 5.64 8.21 -0.04
N GLY A 95 6.53 7.65 0.78
CA GLY A 95 7.83 8.26 1.08
C GLY A 95 8.88 7.94 0.03
N LYS A 96 9.86 8.81 -0.14
CA LYS A 96 10.96 8.64 -1.12
C LYS A 96 11.80 7.38 -0.91
N ASP A 97 11.84 6.85 0.32
CA ASP A 97 12.53 5.60 0.66
C ASP A 97 11.89 4.36 0.04
N LEU A 98 10.62 4.45 -0.38
CA LEU A 98 9.90 3.35 -1.00
C LEU A 98 10.00 3.32 -2.54
N ILE A 99 10.65 4.29 -3.18
CA ILE A 99 10.81 4.33 -4.64
C ILE A 99 11.55 3.09 -5.14
N GLN A 100 12.68 2.74 -4.50
CA GLN A 100 13.58 1.65 -4.95
C GLN A 100 13.09 0.25 -4.57
N ASN A 101 12.04 0.13 -3.78
CA ASN A 101 11.54 -1.15 -3.29
C ASN A 101 10.03 -1.27 -3.50
N HIS A 102 9.21 -0.89 -2.56
CA HIS A 102 7.77 -1.11 -2.61
C HIS A 102 7.11 -0.54 -3.87
N LEU A 103 7.44 0.69 -4.30
CA LEU A 103 6.83 1.29 -5.50
C LEU A 103 7.31 0.61 -6.78
N ALA A 104 8.61 0.28 -6.88
CA ALA A 104 9.15 -0.47 -8.01
C ALA A 104 8.51 -1.86 -8.10
N PHE A 105 8.41 -2.60 -6.99
CA PHE A 105 7.75 -3.91 -6.96
C PHE A 105 6.26 -3.80 -7.31
N SER A 106 5.59 -2.76 -6.83
CA SER A 106 4.20 -2.49 -7.19
C SER A 106 4.02 -2.32 -8.69
N LEU A 107 4.90 -1.58 -9.36
CA LEU A 107 4.87 -1.44 -10.82
C LEU A 107 5.10 -2.78 -11.53
N PHE A 108 6.12 -3.53 -11.12
CA PHE A 108 6.42 -4.83 -11.73
C PHE A 108 5.25 -5.81 -11.57
N ASN A 109 4.70 -5.93 -10.37
CA ASN A 109 3.60 -6.85 -10.11
C ASN A 109 2.32 -6.43 -10.85
N HIS A 110 1.98 -5.14 -10.86
CA HIS A 110 0.81 -4.67 -11.62
C HIS A 110 0.96 -4.89 -13.12
N THR A 111 2.14 -4.67 -13.68
CA THR A 111 2.38 -4.89 -15.11
C THR A 111 2.45 -6.36 -15.50
N ALA A 112 2.79 -7.24 -14.57
CA ALA A 112 2.81 -8.69 -14.78
C ALA A 112 1.42 -9.33 -14.64
N MET A 113 0.57 -8.81 -13.75
CA MET A 113 -0.71 -9.44 -13.38
C MET A 113 -1.91 -8.84 -14.10
N PHE A 114 -1.87 -7.57 -14.45
CA PHE A 114 -3.02 -6.84 -14.97
C PHE A 114 -2.80 -6.29 -16.38
N GLU A 115 -3.88 -6.19 -17.13
CA GLU A 115 -3.90 -5.48 -18.41
C GLU A 115 -3.59 -3.98 -18.21
N LYS A 116 -3.08 -3.34 -19.26
CA LYS A 116 -2.60 -1.94 -19.24
C LYS A 116 -3.62 -0.93 -18.68
N ASN A 117 -4.90 -1.16 -18.90
CA ASN A 117 -5.98 -0.32 -18.39
C ASN A 117 -6.16 -0.40 -16.86
N LYS A 118 -5.50 -1.36 -16.19
CA LYS A 118 -5.49 -1.56 -14.73
C LYS A 118 -4.16 -1.16 -14.08
N TRP A 119 -3.20 -0.67 -14.83
CA TRP A 119 -1.92 -0.22 -14.26
C TRP A 119 -2.09 1.06 -13.46
N PRO A 120 -1.29 1.24 -12.37
CA PRO A 120 -1.29 2.45 -11.58
C PRO A 120 -1.13 3.71 -12.43
N LYS A 121 -1.97 4.73 -12.19
CA LYS A 121 -1.92 5.97 -12.97
C LYS A 121 -0.84 6.93 -12.49
N GLY A 122 -0.54 6.94 -11.17
CA GLY A 122 0.43 7.87 -10.64
C GLY A 122 0.95 7.52 -9.23
N PHE A 123 2.16 8.02 -8.96
CA PHE A 123 2.76 8.02 -7.63
C PHE A 123 3.13 9.45 -7.26
N ALA A 124 2.75 9.88 -6.06
CA ALA A 124 3.28 11.09 -5.45
C ALA A 124 4.22 10.68 -4.31
N VAL A 125 5.38 11.32 -4.25
CA VAL A 125 6.42 10.94 -3.30
C VAL A 125 6.83 12.16 -2.50
N ASN A 126 6.82 12.05 -1.17
CA ASN A 126 7.30 13.06 -0.24
C ASN A 126 8.70 12.70 0.31
N GLY A 127 9.41 13.72 0.76
CA GLY A 127 10.67 13.59 1.48
C GLY A 127 10.50 13.06 2.91
N TRP A 128 11.59 13.04 3.66
CA TRP A 128 11.58 12.71 5.07
C TRP A 128 10.98 13.84 5.92
N VAL A 129 10.38 13.47 7.04
CA VAL A 129 10.08 14.43 8.10
C VAL A 129 11.24 14.41 9.08
N LEU A 130 11.86 15.57 9.23
CA LEU A 130 12.91 15.84 10.20
C LEU A 130 12.31 16.51 11.44
N VAL A 131 13.00 16.47 12.56
CA VAL A 131 12.67 17.23 13.78
C VAL A 131 13.88 18.06 14.17
N ASN A 132 13.76 19.38 14.14
CA ASN A 132 14.86 20.33 14.37
C ASN A 132 16.12 20.00 13.53
N GLY A 133 15.91 19.69 12.26
CA GLY A 133 16.97 19.35 11.30
C GLY A 133 17.50 17.91 11.39
N GLU A 134 17.03 17.09 12.33
CA GLU A 134 17.51 15.73 12.52
C GLU A 134 16.50 14.68 12.07
N LYS A 135 17.00 13.60 11.48
CA LYS A 135 16.18 12.44 11.13
C LYS A 135 15.65 11.75 12.38
N MET A 136 14.35 11.52 12.45
CA MET A 136 13.74 10.76 13.53
C MET A 136 14.28 9.33 13.58
N SER A 137 14.72 8.91 14.76
CA SER A 137 15.24 7.57 15.02
C SER A 137 14.77 7.05 16.37
N LYS A 138 14.11 5.90 16.37
CA LYS A 138 13.68 5.24 17.62
C LYS A 138 14.87 4.86 18.50
N SER A 139 15.97 4.37 17.90
CA SER A 139 17.17 3.95 18.63
C SER A 139 17.95 5.11 19.24
N ARG A 140 17.85 6.32 18.65
CA ARG A 140 18.51 7.54 19.15
C ARG A 140 17.60 8.38 20.06
N GLY A 141 16.32 8.01 20.17
CA GLY A 141 15.36 8.80 20.94
C GLY A 141 15.00 10.18 20.34
N THR A 142 15.36 10.43 19.08
CA THR A 142 15.09 11.73 18.41
C THR A 142 13.68 11.83 17.81
N GLY A 143 12.89 10.76 17.90
CA GLY A 143 11.51 10.76 17.41
C GLY A 143 10.52 11.28 18.43
N ILE A 144 9.57 12.10 18.00
CA ILE A 144 8.42 12.50 18.81
C ILE A 144 7.31 11.46 18.60
N LYS A 145 6.85 10.83 19.68
CA LYS A 145 5.71 9.91 19.62
C LYS A 145 4.43 10.71 19.38
N THR A 146 3.62 10.27 18.43
CA THR A 146 2.34 10.91 18.06
C THR A 146 1.43 11.09 19.28
N ASP A 147 1.32 10.07 20.16
CA ASP A 147 0.53 10.15 21.37
C ASP A 147 1.02 11.22 22.36
N THR A 148 2.33 11.41 22.43
CA THR A 148 2.93 12.46 23.26
C THR A 148 2.63 13.84 22.68
N PHE A 149 2.74 13.98 21.37
CA PHE A 149 2.43 15.21 20.67
C PHE A 149 0.95 15.61 20.85
N ALA A 150 0.02 14.67 20.65
CA ALA A 150 -1.42 14.88 20.75
C ALA A 150 -1.90 15.30 22.16
N LYS A 151 -1.10 15.04 23.21
CA LYS A 151 -1.39 15.51 24.57
C LYS A 151 -1.10 17.00 24.77
N HIS A 152 -0.28 17.60 23.92
CA HIS A 152 0.18 18.98 24.06
C HIS A 152 -0.31 19.89 22.96
N CYS A 153 -0.81 19.32 21.85
CA CYS A 153 -1.22 20.07 20.69
C CYS A 153 -2.36 19.38 19.95
N ASP A 154 -3.29 20.18 19.42
CA ASP A 154 -4.35 19.66 18.55
C ASP A 154 -3.72 19.06 17.27
N PRO A 155 -4.08 17.84 16.86
CA PRO A 155 -3.60 17.22 15.64
C PRO A 155 -3.81 18.07 14.37
N GLU A 156 -4.86 18.88 14.30
CA GLU A 156 -5.13 19.75 13.16
C GLU A 156 -4.07 20.85 12.99
N MET A 157 -3.47 21.33 14.09
CA MET A 157 -2.37 22.29 14.03
C MET A 157 -1.13 21.67 13.36
N LEU A 158 -0.84 20.41 13.67
CA LEU A 158 0.25 19.68 13.01
C LEU A 158 -0.03 19.46 11.52
N ARG A 159 -1.25 19.08 11.18
CA ARG A 159 -1.69 18.92 9.79
C ARG A 159 -1.55 20.22 9.00
N TYR A 160 -2.02 21.33 9.57
CA TYR A 160 -1.88 22.65 8.99
C TYR A 160 -0.42 23.04 8.76
N TYR A 161 0.44 22.81 9.75
CA TYR A 161 1.87 23.12 9.67
C TYR A 161 2.54 22.37 8.52
N PHE A 162 2.28 21.05 8.39
CA PHE A 162 2.82 20.27 7.29
C PHE A 162 2.22 20.68 5.96
N ALA A 163 0.92 20.89 5.88
CA ALA A 163 0.27 21.32 4.64
C ALA A 163 0.83 22.65 4.12
N ALA A 164 1.14 23.58 5.02
CA ALA A 164 1.76 24.86 4.67
C ALA A 164 3.22 24.75 4.20
N LYS A 165 3.91 23.64 4.52
CA LYS A 165 5.30 23.38 4.12
C LYS A 165 5.44 22.41 2.95
N LEU A 166 4.38 21.70 2.59
CA LEU A 166 4.41 20.81 1.44
C LEU A 166 4.66 21.61 0.17
N ASN A 167 5.53 21.09 -0.67
CA ASN A 167 5.81 21.60 -2.00
C ASN A 167 5.65 20.48 -3.04
N ASP A 168 5.79 20.81 -4.30
CA ASP A 168 5.71 19.88 -5.44
C ASP A 168 7.00 19.09 -5.68
N LYS A 169 8.00 19.24 -4.79
CA LYS A 169 9.30 18.58 -4.89
C LYS A 169 9.43 17.48 -3.83
N VAL A 170 10.33 16.53 -4.10
CA VAL A 170 10.68 15.45 -3.17
C VAL A 170 11.73 15.95 -2.17
N GLU A 171 11.40 16.98 -1.42
CA GLU A 171 12.28 17.61 -0.42
C GLU A 171 11.89 17.17 0.99
N ASP A 172 12.87 17.17 1.89
CA ASP A 172 12.62 16.85 3.29
C ASP A 172 11.92 18.04 3.97
N ILE A 173 11.01 17.74 4.88
CA ILE A 173 10.26 18.75 5.64
C ILE A 173 10.76 18.71 7.08
N ASP A 174 11.18 19.85 7.59
CA ASP A 174 11.59 19.98 8.99
C ASP A 174 10.43 20.45 9.87
N LEU A 175 10.11 19.66 10.88
CA LEU A 175 9.31 20.09 12.03
C LEU A 175 10.23 20.82 13.00
N ASN A 176 10.44 22.11 12.74
CA ASN A 176 11.09 22.99 13.69
C ASN A 176 10.10 23.34 14.80
N LEU A 177 10.37 22.94 16.03
CA LEU A 177 9.42 23.08 17.14
C LEU A 177 9.23 24.56 17.56
N GLU A 178 10.22 25.41 17.39
CA GLU A 178 10.11 26.83 17.65
C GLU A 178 9.20 27.52 16.62
N ASP A 179 9.48 27.32 15.33
CA ASP A 179 8.64 27.80 14.22
C ASP A 179 7.20 27.28 14.33
N PHE A 180 7.04 25.99 14.68
CA PHE A 180 5.73 25.41 14.91
C PHE A 180 4.97 26.16 16.01
N THR A 181 5.59 26.37 17.16
CA THR A 181 4.97 27.06 18.30
C THR A 181 4.58 28.49 17.96
N GLN A 182 5.41 29.20 17.18
CA GLN A 182 5.10 30.56 16.75
C GLN A 182 3.91 30.64 15.78
N ARG A 183 3.72 29.62 14.94
CA ARG A 183 2.64 29.62 13.94
C ARG A 183 1.28 29.23 14.47
N ILE A 184 1.24 28.49 15.58
CA ILE A 184 -0.01 27.99 16.18
C ILE A 184 -0.55 28.88 17.31
N ASN A 185 0.24 29.83 17.81
CA ASN A 185 -0.17 30.86 18.76
C ASN A 185 -0.67 32.11 18.03
#